data_e256ac72ec6739d2c1bdebacbde597aa
#
_entry.id   e256ac72ec6739d2c1bdebacbde597aa
#
_cell.length_a   1.000
_cell.length_b   1.000
_cell.length_c   1.000
_cell.angle_alpha   90.00
_cell.angle_beta   90.00
_cell.angle_gamma   90.00
#
_symmetry.space_group_name_H-M   'P 1'
#
loop_
_entity.id
_entity.type
_entity.pdbx_description
1 polymer ?
#
loop_
_entity_poly.entity_id
_entity_poly.type
_entity_poly.pdbx_seq_one_letter_code
_entity_poly.pdbx_strand_id
1 'polypeptide(L)'
;MYNMGEPRIKIVAMPKDTNPSGNIFGGWIMSQMDIAGSLAVRDLNVGRVVTVAVQSMEFREAVKVGDVLSCYAKIMKVGKTSLTVRIEVNAERSIEGTHRCLHVTSAVITYVNVSNDGQKTPIPYTENELMALGIDVKS
;
A
#
# COMPACT_ATOMS: atom_id res chain seq x y z
N MET A 1 -2.63 14.98 7.88
CA MET A 1 -2.02 13.83 7.17
C MET A 1 -1.58 12.78 8.17
N TYR A 2 -1.79 11.52 7.86
CA TYR A 2 -1.31 10.43 8.69
C TYR A 2 0.22 10.41 8.71
N ASN A 3 0.79 10.10 9.88
CA ASN A 3 2.19 9.76 9.93
C ASN A 3 2.35 8.33 9.43
N MET A 4 2.80 8.20 8.19
CA MET A 4 2.91 6.90 7.52
C MET A 4 4.29 6.25 7.70
N GLY A 5 5.22 6.93 8.38
CA GLY A 5 6.58 6.44 8.58
C GLY A 5 7.39 6.48 7.28
N GLU A 6 8.29 5.51 7.15
CA GLU A 6 9.12 5.38 5.94
C GLU A 6 8.34 4.69 4.84
N PRO A 7 8.64 5.00 3.56
CA PRO A 7 8.00 4.31 2.46
C PRO A 7 8.38 2.82 2.45
N ARG A 8 7.42 1.97 2.13
CA ARG A 8 7.68 0.54 1.95
C ARG A 8 8.26 0.22 0.60
N ILE A 9 7.95 1.06 -0.38
CA ILE A 9 8.47 0.97 -1.75
C ILE A 9 8.89 2.35 -2.17
N LYS A 10 10.06 2.45 -2.79
CA LYS A 10 10.53 3.66 -3.43
C LYS A 10 11.19 3.23 -4.74
N ILE A 11 10.59 3.64 -5.86
CA ILE A 11 10.95 3.09 -7.17
C ILE A 11 10.80 4.16 -8.25
N VAL A 12 11.68 4.10 -9.24
CA VAL A 12 11.63 5.02 -10.38
C VAL A 12 10.71 4.45 -11.44
N ALA A 13 9.78 5.29 -11.93
CA ALA A 13 8.89 4.93 -13.02
C ALA A 13 9.67 4.94 -14.35
N MET A 14 9.60 3.85 -15.09
CA MET A 14 10.42 3.62 -16.28
C MET A 14 9.57 3.66 -17.55
N PRO A 15 10.21 3.87 -18.73
CA PRO A 15 9.48 3.91 -20.00
C PRO A 15 8.64 2.67 -20.28
N LYS A 16 9.09 1.49 -19.84
CA LYS A 16 8.34 0.23 -20.02
C LYS A 16 7.01 0.21 -19.28
N ASP A 17 6.80 1.13 -18.35
CA ASP A 17 5.60 1.18 -17.50
C ASP A 17 4.57 2.16 -18.04
N THR A 18 4.81 2.75 -19.22
CA THR A 18 3.91 3.76 -19.78
C THR A 18 2.75 3.15 -20.57
N ASN A 19 1.63 3.88 -20.56
CA ASN A 19 0.48 3.61 -21.41
C ASN A 19 0.63 4.33 -22.75
N PRO A 20 -0.30 4.11 -23.72
CA PRO A 20 -0.23 4.80 -25.03
C PRO A 20 -0.27 6.32 -24.95
N SER A 21 -0.81 6.89 -23.88
CA SER A 21 -0.83 8.36 -23.67
C SER A 21 0.50 8.92 -23.18
N GLY A 22 1.48 8.07 -22.87
CA GLY A 22 2.78 8.50 -22.37
C GLY A 22 2.86 8.68 -20.85
N ASN A 23 1.80 8.41 -20.14
CA ASN A 23 1.81 8.38 -18.66
C ASN A 23 2.00 6.95 -18.16
N ILE A 24 2.37 6.82 -16.91
CA ILE A 24 2.52 5.51 -16.29
C ILE A 24 1.14 4.87 -16.11
N PHE A 25 1.05 3.56 -16.38
CA PHE A 25 -0.19 2.82 -16.17
C PHE A 25 -0.64 2.89 -14.71
N GLY A 26 -1.93 3.18 -14.52
CA GLY A 26 -2.53 3.12 -13.18
C GLY A 26 -2.39 1.74 -12.56
N GLY A 27 -2.50 0.68 -13.36
CA GLY A 27 -2.34 -0.70 -12.90
C GLY A 27 -0.93 -0.98 -12.36
N TRP A 28 0.10 -0.37 -12.95
CA TRP A 28 1.46 -0.50 -12.42
C TRP A 28 1.56 0.16 -11.03
N ILE A 29 0.95 1.33 -10.87
CA ILE A 29 0.92 2.02 -9.58
C ILE A 29 0.17 1.15 -8.55
N MET A 30 -0.97 0.59 -8.94
CA MET A 30 -1.76 -0.30 -8.08
C MET A 30 -0.96 -1.52 -7.63
N SER A 31 -0.14 -2.09 -8.52
CA SER A 31 0.69 -3.24 -8.15
C SER A 31 1.74 -2.85 -7.11
N GLN A 32 2.34 -1.66 -7.22
CA GLN A 32 3.28 -1.17 -6.21
C GLN A 32 2.58 -0.95 -4.86
N MET A 33 1.36 -0.44 -4.89
CA MET A 33 0.56 -0.24 -3.68
C MET A 33 0.24 -1.56 -2.98
N ASP A 34 -0.14 -2.58 -3.76
CA ASP A 34 -0.45 -3.89 -3.23
C ASP A 34 0.78 -4.55 -2.60
N ILE A 35 1.93 -4.43 -3.26
CA ILE A 35 3.19 -4.92 -2.70
C ILE A 35 3.51 -4.18 -1.39
N ALA A 36 3.38 -2.86 -1.37
CA ALA A 36 3.67 -2.07 -0.18
C ALA A 36 2.77 -2.48 0.99
N GLY A 37 1.48 -2.69 0.73
CA GLY A 37 0.53 -3.14 1.74
C GLY A 37 0.89 -4.52 2.29
N SER A 38 1.26 -5.44 1.41
CA SER A 38 1.67 -6.78 1.82
C SER A 38 2.94 -6.76 2.67
N LEU A 39 3.86 -5.85 2.38
CA LEU A 39 5.08 -5.69 3.18
C LEU A 39 4.77 -5.20 4.59
N ALA A 40 3.80 -4.28 4.73
CA ALA A 40 3.36 -3.84 6.05
C ALA A 40 2.75 -4.99 6.85
N VAL A 41 1.96 -5.83 6.19
CA VAL A 41 1.35 -7.00 6.84
C VAL A 41 2.42 -8.01 7.26
N ARG A 42 3.48 -8.16 6.50
CA ARG A 42 4.59 -9.07 6.85
C ARG A 42 5.22 -8.73 8.19
N ASP A 43 5.20 -7.47 8.59
CA ASP A 43 5.77 -7.08 9.88
C ASP A 43 5.06 -7.75 11.05
N LEU A 44 3.81 -8.18 10.87
CA LEU A 44 3.07 -8.93 11.88
C LEU A 44 3.36 -10.43 11.83
N ASN A 45 4.12 -10.88 10.83
CA ASN A 45 4.46 -12.29 10.70
C ASN A 45 3.24 -13.22 10.76
N VAL A 46 2.18 -12.83 10.05
CA VAL A 46 0.91 -13.58 10.07
C VAL A 46 0.87 -14.78 9.14
N GLY A 47 1.87 -14.95 8.33
CA GLY A 47 1.94 -16.01 7.35
C GLY A 47 1.55 -15.54 5.95
N ARG A 48 0.71 -16.28 5.26
CA ARG A 48 0.31 -15.97 3.89
C ARG A 48 -0.96 -15.12 3.87
N VAL A 49 -0.94 -14.05 3.09
CA VAL A 49 -2.14 -13.21 2.90
C VAL A 49 -2.49 -13.10 1.43
N VAL A 50 -3.77 -12.88 1.16
CA VAL A 50 -4.27 -12.61 -0.18
C VAL A 50 -5.03 -11.28 -0.17
N THR A 51 -4.93 -10.56 -1.27
CA THR A 51 -5.65 -9.30 -1.45
C THR A 51 -7.10 -9.61 -1.83
N VAL A 52 -8.06 -9.09 -1.08
CA VAL A 52 -9.48 -9.36 -1.35
C VAL A 52 -10.27 -8.13 -1.76
N ALA A 53 -9.80 -6.93 -1.43
CA ALA A 53 -10.53 -5.71 -1.80
C ALA A 53 -9.60 -4.51 -1.83
N VAL A 54 -9.88 -3.60 -2.76
CA VAL A 54 -9.23 -2.30 -2.84
C VAL A 54 -10.34 -1.27 -2.88
N GLN A 55 -10.30 -0.29 -1.97
CA GLN A 55 -11.36 0.70 -1.85
C GLN A 55 -10.82 2.12 -1.91
N SER A 56 -11.68 3.04 -2.35
CA SER A 56 -11.45 4.48 -2.27
C SER A 56 -10.20 4.94 -3.03
N MET A 57 -9.94 4.34 -4.20
CA MET A 57 -8.78 4.72 -5.00
C MET A 57 -9.19 5.76 -6.05
N GLU A 58 -8.57 6.92 -5.98
CA GLU A 58 -8.70 7.97 -6.99
C GLU A 58 -7.31 8.47 -7.34
N PHE A 59 -6.99 8.54 -8.62
CA PHE A 59 -5.74 9.09 -9.10
C PHE A 59 -5.87 10.61 -9.27
N ARG A 60 -5.10 11.37 -8.51
CA ARG A 60 -5.15 12.83 -8.50
C ARG A 60 -4.14 13.46 -9.43
N GLU A 61 -3.02 12.77 -9.64
CA GLU A 61 -1.92 13.23 -10.48
C GLU A 61 -1.45 12.09 -11.36
N ALA A 62 -1.09 12.42 -12.60
CA ALA A 62 -0.47 11.46 -13.49
C ALA A 62 0.99 11.24 -13.08
N VAL A 63 1.42 10.00 -13.08
CA VAL A 63 2.83 9.65 -12.85
C VAL A 63 3.53 9.60 -14.20
N LYS A 64 4.70 10.21 -14.27
CA LYS A 64 5.48 10.34 -15.51
C LYS A 64 6.76 9.55 -15.41
N VAL A 65 7.31 9.19 -16.58
CA VAL A 65 8.63 8.54 -16.65
C VAL A 65 9.66 9.40 -15.91
N GLY A 66 10.46 8.76 -15.07
CA GLY A 66 11.49 9.42 -14.28
C GLY A 66 11.03 9.87 -12.91
N ASP A 67 9.72 9.86 -12.64
CA ASP A 67 9.23 10.15 -11.28
C ASP A 67 9.73 9.10 -10.31
N VAL A 68 10.04 9.53 -9.10
CA VAL A 68 10.33 8.61 -7.98
C VAL A 68 9.04 8.41 -7.22
N LEU A 69 8.53 7.20 -7.29
CA LEU A 69 7.28 6.81 -6.63
C LEU A 69 7.58 6.28 -5.24
N SER A 70 6.92 6.82 -4.23
CA SER A 70 7.01 6.33 -2.85
C SER A 70 5.64 5.83 -2.40
N CYS A 71 5.59 4.58 -1.95
CA CYS A 71 4.37 3.97 -1.43
C CYS A 71 4.52 3.73 0.07
N TYR A 72 3.63 4.34 0.83
CA TYR A 72 3.56 4.22 2.28
C TYR A 72 2.41 3.31 2.64
N ALA A 73 2.59 2.47 3.63
CA ALA A 73 1.55 1.55 4.06
C ALA A 73 1.48 1.48 5.57
N LYS A 74 0.27 1.52 6.11
CA LYS A 74 0.03 1.45 7.54
C LYS A 74 -1.17 0.57 7.81
N ILE A 75 -1.00 -0.41 8.69
CA ILE A 75 -2.11 -1.26 9.11
C ILE A 75 -3.04 -0.42 9.98
N MET A 76 -4.30 -0.30 9.55
CA MET A 76 -5.29 0.51 10.25
C MET A 76 -6.08 -0.29 11.26
N LYS A 77 -6.40 -1.53 10.94
CA LYS A 77 -7.13 -2.40 11.85
C LYS A 77 -6.94 -3.86 11.46
N VAL A 78 -7.17 -4.73 12.43
CA VAL A 78 -7.06 -6.17 12.27
C VAL A 78 -8.37 -6.80 12.72
N GLY A 79 -8.98 -7.59 11.85
CA GLY A 79 -10.16 -8.40 12.17
C GLY A 79 -9.74 -9.81 12.58
N LYS A 80 -10.69 -10.72 12.60
CA LYS A 80 -10.41 -12.10 12.98
C LYS A 80 -9.45 -12.79 12.00
N THR A 81 -9.72 -12.60 10.69
CA THR A 81 -8.90 -13.18 9.61
C THR A 81 -8.39 -12.13 8.64
N SER A 82 -8.79 -10.87 8.79
CA SER A 82 -8.52 -9.81 7.84
C SER A 82 -7.66 -8.71 8.43
N LEU A 83 -6.94 -8.02 7.53
CA LEU A 83 -6.15 -6.84 7.86
C LEU A 83 -6.52 -5.74 6.89
N THR A 84 -6.73 -4.54 7.42
CA THR A 84 -7.05 -3.36 6.61
C THR A 84 -5.84 -2.43 6.64
N VAL A 85 -5.33 -2.10 5.46
CA VAL A 85 -4.09 -1.33 5.31
C VAL A 85 -4.40 -0.08 4.51
N ARG A 86 -3.96 1.07 5.03
CA ARG A 86 -4.01 2.32 4.29
C ARG A 86 -2.72 2.50 3.51
N ILE A 87 -2.87 2.85 2.23
CA ILE A 87 -1.74 3.11 1.33
C ILE A 87 -1.79 4.56 0.89
N GLU A 88 -0.66 5.23 0.92
CA GLU A 88 -0.47 6.57 0.36
C GLU A 88 0.65 6.53 -0.65
N VAL A 89 0.46 7.20 -1.79
CA VAL A 89 1.43 7.23 -2.87
C VAL A 89 1.79 8.66 -3.22
N ASN A 90 3.07 8.95 -3.20
CA ASN A 90 3.63 10.24 -3.64
C ASN A 90 4.57 10.01 -4.82
N ALA A 91 4.69 11.03 -5.67
CA ALA A 91 5.67 11.06 -6.75
C ALA A 91 6.53 12.30 -6.61
N GLU A 92 7.82 12.15 -6.81
CA GLU A 92 8.76 13.27 -6.77
C GLU A 92 9.34 13.49 -8.16
N ARG A 93 9.34 14.73 -8.60
CA ARG A 93 9.92 15.13 -9.88
C ARG A 93 10.48 16.54 -9.80
N SER A 94 11.35 16.87 -10.73
CA SER A 94 11.82 18.24 -10.90
C SER A 94 10.98 18.93 -11.98
N ILE A 95 10.41 20.08 -11.64
CA ILE A 95 9.64 20.90 -12.58
C ILE A 95 10.35 22.25 -12.63
N GLU A 96 10.85 22.60 -13.83
CA GLU A 96 11.59 23.85 -14.05
C GLU A 96 12.69 24.06 -13.00
N GLY A 97 13.46 22.99 -12.72
CA GLY A 97 14.55 23.05 -11.76
C GLY A 97 14.13 23.02 -10.30
N THR A 98 12.84 22.96 -10.01
CA THR A 98 12.33 22.91 -8.65
C THR A 98 11.85 21.51 -8.33
N HIS A 99 12.32 20.98 -7.20
CA HIS A 99 11.87 19.67 -6.70
C HIS A 99 10.43 19.77 -6.23
N ARG A 100 9.59 18.86 -6.72
CA ARG A 100 8.18 18.78 -6.36
C ARG A 100 7.82 17.41 -5.84
N CYS A 101 7.03 17.38 -4.79
CA CYS A 101 6.41 16.15 -4.27
C CYS A 101 4.90 16.25 -4.47
N LEU A 102 4.35 15.31 -5.23
CA LEU A 102 2.94 15.30 -5.60
C LEU A 102 2.23 14.14 -4.93
N HIS A 103 1.05 14.37 -4.40
CA HIS A 103 0.21 13.28 -3.91
C HIS A 103 -0.52 12.63 -5.08
N VAL A 104 -0.22 11.38 -5.36
CA VAL A 104 -0.76 10.66 -6.52
C VAL A 104 -2.10 10.02 -6.21
N THR A 105 -2.15 9.22 -5.18
CA THR A 105 -3.37 8.50 -4.80
C THR A 105 -3.26 7.95 -3.39
N SER A 106 -4.38 7.55 -2.85
CA SER A 106 -4.46 6.78 -1.62
C SER A 106 -5.51 5.69 -1.80
N ALA A 107 -5.41 4.65 -1.01
CA ALA A 107 -6.36 3.55 -1.05
C ALA A 107 -6.39 2.83 0.29
N VAL A 108 -7.44 2.03 0.47
CA VAL A 108 -7.55 1.11 1.59
C VAL A 108 -7.62 -0.29 1.00
N ILE A 109 -6.67 -1.13 1.37
CA ILE A 109 -6.58 -2.50 0.86
C ILE A 109 -6.87 -3.47 2.01
N THR A 110 -7.73 -4.43 1.74
CA THR A 110 -8.04 -5.48 2.70
C THR A 110 -7.35 -6.78 2.28
N TYR A 111 -6.63 -7.36 3.21
CA TYR A 111 -5.96 -8.65 3.06
C TYR A 111 -6.60 -9.67 3.99
N VAL A 112 -6.58 -10.92 3.58
CA VAL A 112 -7.07 -12.03 4.41
C VAL A 112 -5.94 -13.02 4.62
N ASN A 113 -5.74 -13.41 5.88
CA ASN A 113 -4.78 -14.43 6.24
C ASN A 113 -5.31 -15.80 5.84
N VAL A 114 -4.51 -16.56 5.11
CA VAL A 114 -4.91 -17.87 4.61
C VAL A 114 -3.83 -18.91 4.90
N SER A 115 -4.27 -20.16 5.02
CA SER A 115 -3.39 -21.32 5.10
C SER A 115 -2.82 -21.66 3.72
N ASN A 116 -1.90 -22.63 3.68
CA ASN A 116 -1.29 -23.06 2.42
C ASN A 116 -2.30 -23.58 1.40
N ASP A 117 -3.44 -24.10 1.85
CA ASP A 117 -4.50 -24.59 0.97
C ASP A 117 -5.61 -23.56 0.74
N GLY A 118 -5.36 -22.28 1.11
CA GLY A 118 -6.24 -21.17 0.80
C GLY A 118 -7.41 -20.96 1.75
N GLN A 119 -7.41 -21.62 2.89
CA GLN A 119 -8.48 -21.46 3.88
C GLN A 119 -8.23 -20.24 4.76
N LYS A 120 -9.28 -19.48 5.06
CA LYS A 120 -9.17 -18.35 5.99
C LYS A 120 -8.64 -18.83 7.34
N THR A 121 -7.64 -18.13 7.84
CA THR A 121 -6.95 -18.51 9.07
C THR A 121 -6.95 -17.32 10.03
N PRO A 122 -7.29 -17.54 11.30
CA PRO A 122 -7.27 -16.45 12.28
C PRO A 122 -5.90 -15.81 12.42
N ILE A 123 -5.88 -14.51 12.64
CA ILE A 123 -4.67 -13.75 12.88
C ILE A 123 -4.16 -14.10 14.28
N PRO A 124 -2.87 -14.51 14.41
CA PRO A 124 -2.39 -15.08 15.67
C PRO A 124 -1.94 -14.04 16.70
N TYR A 125 -2.70 -12.96 16.85
CA TYR A 125 -2.40 -11.90 17.82
C TYR A 125 -3.62 -11.65 18.69
N THR A 126 -3.38 -11.41 19.97
CA THR A 126 -4.43 -10.97 20.88
C THR A 126 -4.71 -9.49 20.67
N GLU A 127 -5.87 -9.03 21.13
CA GLU A 127 -6.22 -7.60 21.06
C GLU A 127 -5.17 -6.77 21.80
N ASN A 128 -4.70 -7.23 22.96
CA ASN A 128 -3.70 -6.50 23.73
C ASN A 128 -2.37 -6.40 22.99
N GLU A 129 -1.95 -7.46 22.30
CA GLU A 129 -0.73 -7.45 21.49
C GLU A 129 -0.83 -6.45 20.35
N LEU A 130 -1.96 -6.41 19.66
CA LEU A 130 -2.19 -5.47 18.57
C LEU A 130 -2.25 -4.02 19.06
N MET A 131 -2.92 -3.78 20.18
CA MET A 131 -2.99 -2.46 20.79
C MET A 131 -1.61 -1.96 21.21
N ALA A 132 -0.76 -2.85 21.72
CA ALA A 132 0.62 -2.51 22.07
C ALA A 132 1.43 -2.08 20.85
N LEU A 133 1.07 -2.54 19.65
CA LEU A 133 1.69 -2.13 18.40
C LEU A 133 1.04 -0.89 17.79
N GLY A 134 0.04 -0.31 18.44
CA GLY A 134 -0.66 0.87 17.94
C GLY A 134 -1.69 0.57 16.85
N ILE A 135 -2.17 -0.67 16.78
CA ILE A 135 -3.10 -1.11 15.74
C ILE A 135 -4.51 -1.23 16.34
N ASP A 136 -5.50 -0.68 15.64
CA ASP A 136 -6.90 -0.81 16.03
C ASP A 136 -7.39 -2.25 15.85
N VAL A 137 -8.19 -2.70 16.78
CA VAL A 137 -8.77 -4.03 16.72
C VAL A 137 -10.26 -3.91 16.41
N LYS A 138 -10.68 -4.68 15.42
CA LYS A 138 -12.09 -4.79 15.05
C LYS A 138 -12.59 -6.17 15.43
N SER A 139 -13.54 -6.21 16.31
CA SER A 139 -14.18 -7.45 16.70
C SER A 139 -15.07 -8.03 15.58
#